data_4c7a3e1b4f38a32ca7d261e36dc3e659
#
_entry.id   4c7a3e1b4f38a32ca7d261e36dc3e659
#
_cell.length_a   1.000
_cell.length_b   1.000
_cell.length_c   1.000
_cell.angle_alpha   90.00
_cell.angle_beta   90.00
_cell.angle_gamma   90.00
#
_symmetry.space_group_name_H-M   'P 1'
#
loop_
_entity.id
_entity.type
_entity.pdbx_description
1 polymer ?
#
loop_
_entity_poly.entity_id
_entity_poly.type
_entity_poly.pdbx_seq_one_letter_code
_entity_poly.pdbx_strand_id
1 'polypeptide(L)'
;SEVVVSLFHVRDERTVQSRIEEAVEDYSRTYKTEDSQVKLLYESGGKPYLESRAVELSISHSGELWGCALSKEPVGLDIQLIREKGVCSVAKRFFHPEEYRYLQETGFSDFFSLWTAKESYVKFTGEGITDGFSAFSVVDSQGLLSSVNGAELKLIPFLPEYRICVC
;
A
#
# COMPACT_ATOMS: atom_id res chain seq x y z
N SER A 1 5.90 6.12 -13.72
CA SER A 1 6.87 5.41 -12.91
C SER A 1 6.58 3.91 -12.93
N GLU A 2 7.65 3.13 -12.97
CA GLU A 2 7.58 1.69 -13.16
C GLU A 2 7.61 1.00 -11.79
N VAL A 3 6.49 0.37 -11.42
CA VAL A 3 6.35 -0.33 -10.14
C VAL A 3 6.10 -1.80 -10.43
N VAL A 4 6.81 -2.69 -9.73
CA VAL A 4 6.52 -4.13 -9.73
C VAL A 4 6.00 -4.52 -8.37
N VAL A 5 4.83 -5.15 -8.34
CA VAL A 5 4.22 -5.70 -7.13
C VAL A 5 4.31 -7.21 -7.16
N SER A 6 4.94 -7.79 -6.13
CA SER A 6 5.06 -9.24 -5.95
C SER A 6 4.21 -9.67 -4.77
N LEU A 7 3.34 -10.65 -4.98
CA LEU A 7 2.44 -11.18 -3.97
C LEU A 7 2.82 -12.61 -3.61
N PHE A 8 2.77 -12.91 -2.31
CA PHE A 8 3.09 -14.23 -1.76
C PHE A 8 2.00 -14.66 -0.81
N HIS A 9 1.78 -15.97 -0.74
CA HIS A 9 0.89 -16.55 0.26
C HIS A 9 1.68 -16.77 1.55
N VAL A 10 1.17 -16.31 2.70
CA VAL A 10 1.90 -16.44 3.97
C VAL A 10 2.15 -17.89 4.38
N ARG A 11 1.36 -18.83 3.84
CA ARG A 11 1.52 -20.28 4.06
C ARG A 11 2.70 -20.90 3.32
N ASP A 12 3.43 -20.13 2.50
CA ASP A 12 4.64 -20.63 1.83
C ASP A 12 5.79 -20.88 2.81
N GLU A 13 5.63 -20.46 4.07
CA GLU A 13 6.60 -20.60 5.17
C GLU A 13 7.97 -19.97 4.89
N ARG A 14 8.04 -19.09 3.87
CA ARG A 14 9.27 -18.41 3.53
C ARG A 14 9.54 -17.25 4.49
N THR A 15 10.81 -16.92 4.68
CA THR A 15 11.21 -15.74 5.43
C THR A 15 10.90 -14.48 4.63
N VAL A 16 10.78 -13.34 5.31
CA VAL A 16 10.65 -12.03 4.67
C VAL A 16 11.84 -11.79 3.73
N GLN A 17 13.04 -12.10 4.19
CA GLN A 17 14.26 -11.95 3.38
C GLN A 17 14.18 -12.74 2.07
N SER A 18 13.72 -13.99 2.11
CA SER A 18 13.57 -14.83 0.92
C SER A 18 12.57 -14.26 -0.08
N ARG A 19 11.43 -13.73 0.42
CA ARG A 19 10.42 -13.09 -0.43
C ARG A 19 10.96 -11.80 -1.08
N ILE A 20 11.70 -10.99 -0.32
CA ILE A 20 12.31 -9.77 -0.85
C ILE A 20 13.34 -10.11 -1.93
N GLU A 21 14.17 -11.12 -1.72
CA GLU A 21 15.15 -11.58 -2.71
C GLU A 21 14.47 -11.97 -4.04
N GLU A 22 13.39 -12.73 -3.98
CA GLU A 22 12.62 -13.08 -5.19
C GLU A 22 11.99 -11.85 -5.84
N ALA A 23 11.41 -10.94 -5.05
CA ALA A 23 10.81 -9.71 -5.57
C ALA A 23 11.85 -8.83 -6.29
N VAL A 24 13.06 -8.70 -5.72
CA VAL A 24 14.16 -7.94 -6.33
C VAL A 24 14.64 -8.63 -7.61
N GLU A 25 14.74 -9.95 -7.61
CA GLU A 25 15.08 -10.71 -8.81
C GLU A 25 14.08 -10.47 -9.94
N ASP A 26 12.77 -10.53 -9.65
CA ASP A 26 11.71 -10.27 -10.61
C ASP A 26 11.77 -8.83 -11.14
N TYR A 27 12.00 -7.86 -10.27
CA TYR A 27 12.16 -6.46 -10.64
C TYR A 27 13.38 -6.28 -11.56
N SER A 28 14.50 -6.90 -11.23
CA SER A 28 15.75 -6.80 -12.00
C SER A 28 15.63 -7.42 -13.40
N ARG A 29 14.86 -8.51 -13.54
CA ARG A 29 14.57 -9.10 -14.85
C ARG A 29 13.77 -8.14 -15.74
N THR A 30 12.87 -7.37 -15.15
CA THR A 30 12.01 -6.44 -15.89
C THR A 30 12.75 -5.14 -16.23
N TYR A 31 13.52 -4.59 -15.29
CA TYR A 31 14.09 -3.24 -15.40
C TYR A 31 15.61 -3.17 -15.40
N LYS A 32 16.27 -4.31 -15.44
CA LYS A 32 17.75 -4.42 -15.54
C LYS A 32 18.49 -3.58 -14.49
N THR A 33 18.18 -3.77 -13.23
CA THR A 33 18.91 -3.17 -12.14
C THR A 33 19.98 -4.15 -11.61
N GLU A 34 21.19 -3.65 -11.37
CA GLU A 34 22.26 -4.43 -10.79
C GLU A 34 22.21 -4.28 -9.25
N ASP A 35 21.30 -4.96 -8.60
CA ASP A 35 21.33 -5.04 -7.14
C ASP A 35 21.73 -6.46 -6.76
N SER A 36 23.02 -6.62 -6.49
CA SER A 36 23.61 -7.93 -6.16
C SER A 36 23.51 -8.26 -4.67
N GLN A 37 23.12 -7.30 -3.81
CA GLN A 37 23.03 -7.49 -2.36
C GLN A 37 21.70 -6.99 -1.83
N VAL A 38 20.78 -7.92 -1.62
CA VAL A 38 19.48 -7.64 -1.04
C VAL A 38 19.58 -7.74 0.48
N LYS A 39 19.80 -6.63 1.14
CA LYS A 39 19.80 -6.55 2.60
C LYS A 39 18.71 -5.58 3.05
N LEU A 40 17.73 -6.13 3.77
CA LEU A 40 16.62 -5.36 4.31
C LEU A 40 17.02 -4.72 5.64
N LEU A 41 16.83 -3.41 5.72
CA LEU A 41 17.05 -2.61 6.92
C LEU A 41 15.77 -1.83 7.24
N TYR A 42 15.72 -1.24 8.42
CA TYR A 42 14.56 -0.47 8.88
C TYR A 42 15.01 0.90 9.37
N GLU A 43 14.29 1.93 8.94
CA GLU A 43 14.47 3.29 9.46
C GLU A 43 13.94 3.38 10.91
N SER A 44 14.30 4.46 11.61
CA SER A 44 13.87 4.69 13.01
C SER A 44 12.35 4.68 13.17
N GLY A 45 11.60 5.07 12.14
CA GLY A 45 10.13 5.02 12.11
C GLY A 45 9.55 3.66 11.71
N GLY A 46 10.38 2.64 11.48
CA GLY A 46 9.94 1.29 11.13
C GLY A 46 9.77 1.03 9.64
N LYS A 47 9.96 2.04 8.77
CA LYS A 47 9.86 1.83 7.32
C LYS A 47 11.02 0.96 6.83
N PRO A 48 10.75 -0.16 6.12
CA PRO A 48 11.81 -0.99 5.55
C PRO A 48 12.45 -0.33 4.34
N TYR A 49 13.74 -0.59 4.16
CA TYR A 49 14.48 -0.16 2.97
C TYR A 49 15.60 -1.15 2.66
N LEU A 50 16.06 -1.15 1.40
CA LEU A 50 17.22 -1.94 1.01
C LEU A 50 18.50 -1.13 1.23
N GLU A 51 19.53 -1.78 1.77
CA GLU A 51 20.80 -1.12 2.11
C GLU A 51 21.43 -0.39 0.93
N SER A 52 21.34 -0.97 -0.26
CA SER A 52 21.87 -0.35 -1.50
C SER A 52 21.13 0.91 -1.91
N ARG A 53 19.86 1.05 -1.51
CA ARG A 53 18.93 2.10 -1.95
C ARG A 53 18.82 2.25 -3.47
N ALA A 54 19.17 1.21 -4.21
CA ALA A 54 19.02 1.19 -5.67
C ALA A 54 17.57 1.17 -6.11
N VAL A 55 16.70 0.61 -5.27
CA VAL A 55 15.25 0.64 -5.45
C VAL A 55 14.57 0.97 -4.12
N GLU A 56 13.44 1.65 -4.22
CA GLU A 56 12.54 1.88 -3.11
C GLU A 56 11.62 0.69 -2.93
N LEU A 57 11.20 0.45 -1.68
CA LEU A 57 10.34 -0.69 -1.40
C LEU A 57 9.22 -0.32 -0.42
N SER A 58 8.08 -1.00 -0.56
CA SER A 58 7.00 -0.95 0.42
C SER A 58 6.44 -2.34 0.62
N ILE A 59 6.18 -2.70 1.86
CA ILE A 59 5.69 -4.03 2.26
C ILE A 59 4.32 -3.88 2.89
N SER A 60 3.43 -4.83 2.61
CA SER A 60 2.14 -4.94 3.29
C SER A 60 1.71 -6.39 3.38
N HIS A 61 0.94 -6.71 4.42
CA HIS A 61 0.32 -8.01 4.55
C HIS A 61 -1.04 -7.88 5.23
N SER A 62 -1.96 -8.75 4.85
CA SER A 62 -3.28 -8.84 5.47
C SER A 62 -3.88 -10.22 5.16
N GLY A 63 -4.52 -10.85 6.15
CA GLY A 63 -5.04 -12.20 5.98
C GLY A 63 -3.92 -13.17 5.56
N GLU A 64 -4.08 -13.81 4.42
CA GLU A 64 -3.14 -14.79 3.89
C GLU A 64 -2.19 -14.25 2.82
N LEU A 65 -2.24 -12.94 2.56
CA LEU A 65 -1.37 -12.30 1.57
C LEU A 65 -0.26 -11.47 2.20
N TRP A 66 0.91 -11.57 1.63
CA TRP A 66 2.06 -10.72 1.87
C TRP A 66 2.51 -10.15 0.53
N GLY A 67 2.77 -8.86 0.46
CA GLY A 67 3.17 -8.22 -0.78
C GLY A 67 4.31 -7.24 -0.60
N CYS A 68 5.03 -7.02 -1.71
CA CYS A 68 6.12 -6.07 -1.81
C CYS A 68 6.00 -5.31 -3.12
N ALA A 69 6.07 -3.99 -3.05
CA ALA A 69 6.17 -3.12 -4.21
C ALA A 69 7.59 -2.58 -4.30
N LEU A 70 8.16 -2.63 -5.50
CA LEU A 70 9.50 -2.11 -5.80
C LEU A 70 9.41 -1.08 -6.93
N SER A 71 10.17 0.01 -6.78
CA SER A 71 10.24 1.10 -7.74
C SER A 71 11.56 1.85 -7.59
N LYS A 72 12.00 2.57 -8.62
CA LYS A 72 13.12 3.51 -8.51
C LYS A 72 12.74 4.78 -7.78
N GLU A 73 11.45 5.08 -7.69
CA GLU A 73 10.90 6.25 -7.01
C GLU A 73 10.15 5.82 -5.75
N PRO A 74 9.84 6.75 -4.84
CA PRO A 74 9.04 6.43 -3.65
C PRO A 74 7.78 5.67 -4.01
N VAL A 75 7.41 4.72 -3.19
CA VAL A 75 6.27 3.83 -3.42
C VAL A 75 5.62 3.44 -2.09
N GLY A 76 4.30 3.30 -2.10
CA GLY A 76 3.54 2.79 -0.97
C GLY A 76 2.59 1.69 -1.43
N LEU A 77 2.56 0.59 -0.70
CA LEU A 77 1.68 -0.55 -0.95
C LEU A 77 0.84 -0.82 0.28
N ASP A 78 -0.46 -1.01 0.08
CA ASP A 78 -1.33 -1.51 1.13
C ASP A 78 -2.20 -2.66 0.63
N ILE A 79 -2.35 -3.68 1.47
CA ILE A 79 -3.18 -4.85 1.24
C ILE A 79 -4.15 -4.98 2.41
N GLN A 80 -5.43 -5.14 2.14
CA GLN A 80 -6.45 -5.32 3.18
C GLN A 80 -7.39 -6.47 2.83
N LEU A 81 -7.53 -7.40 3.76
CA LEU A 81 -8.62 -8.36 3.74
C LEU A 81 -9.91 -7.64 4.15
N ILE A 82 -10.96 -7.76 3.35
CA ILE A 82 -12.24 -7.12 3.64
C ILE A 82 -12.89 -7.78 4.86
N ARG A 83 -13.22 -6.94 5.86
CA ARG A 83 -13.93 -7.35 7.09
C ARG A 83 -15.05 -6.35 7.36
N GLU A 84 -16.26 -6.80 7.51
CA GLU A 84 -17.43 -5.94 7.62
C GLU A 84 -17.61 -5.26 8.98
N LYS A 85 -16.84 -5.62 10.00
CA LYS A 85 -17.00 -5.09 11.37
C LYS A 85 -16.30 -3.77 11.59
N GLY A 86 -17.03 -2.80 12.15
CA GLY A 86 -16.45 -1.58 12.72
C GLY A 86 -16.06 -0.51 11.72
N VAL A 87 -16.35 -0.68 10.43
CA VAL A 87 -15.93 0.25 9.37
C VAL A 87 -16.50 1.66 9.57
N CYS A 88 -17.75 1.76 10.01
CA CYS A 88 -18.40 3.04 10.24
C CYS A 88 -17.69 3.86 11.34
N SER A 89 -17.36 3.22 12.46
CA SER A 89 -16.67 3.86 13.59
C SER A 89 -15.27 4.29 13.22
N VAL A 90 -14.55 3.47 12.48
CA VAL A 90 -13.20 3.78 12.00
C VAL A 90 -13.23 4.97 11.03
N ALA A 91 -14.16 4.97 10.07
CA ALA A 91 -14.31 6.06 9.13
C ALA A 91 -14.64 7.38 9.84
N LYS A 92 -15.58 7.34 10.78
CA LYS A 92 -15.96 8.54 11.55
C LYS A 92 -14.80 9.13 12.32
N ARG A 93 -13.95 8.27 12.90
CA ARG A 93 -12.84 8.71 13.76
C ARG A 93 -11.61 9.18 12.97
N PHE A 94 -11.27 8.51 11.87
CA PHE A 94 -9.96 8.67 11.22
C PHE A 94 -10.01 9.27 9.84
N PHE A 95 -11.17 9.26 9.15
CA PHE A 95 -11.26 9.72 7.78
C PHE A 95 -11.52 11.22 7.68
N HIS A 96 -11.18 11.76 6.51
CA HIS A 96 -11.55 13.13 6.17
C HIS A 96 -13.08 13.27 6.12
N PRO A 97 -13.67 14.41 6.51
CA PRO A 97 -15.13 14.60 6.48
C PRO A 97 -15.78 14.32 5.12
N GLU A 98 -15.11 14.64 4.02
CA GLU A 98 -15.60 14.35 2.67
C GLU A 98 -15.67 12.86 2.39
N GLU A 99 -14.69 12.10 2.86
CA GLU A 99 -14.67 10.64 2.75
C GLU A 99 -15.77 10.00 3.57
N TYR A 100 -15.97 10.46 4.79
CA TYR A 100 -17.03 9.96 5.65
C TYR A 100 -18.41 10.21 5.04
N ARG A 101 -18.64 11.41 4.49
CA ARG A 101 -19.89 11.73 3.79
C ARG A 101 -20.10 10.83 2.57
N TYR A 102 -19.07 10.66 1.74
CA TYR A 102 -19.09 9.76 0.58
C TYR A 102 -19.48 8.34 0.99
N LEU A 103 -18.88 7.82 2.05
CA LEU A 103 -19.18 6.48 2.55
C LEU A 103 -20.61 6.37 3.07
N GLN A 104 -21.11 7.37 3.78
CA GLN A 104 -22.51 7.39 4.22
C GLN A 104 -23.48 7.34 3.02
N GLU A 105 -23.20 8.10 1.99
CA GLU A 105 -24.04 8.15 0.77
C GLU A 105 -23.99 6.85 -0.03
N THR A 106 -22.92 6.10 0.05
CA THR A 106 -22.71 4.84 -0.70
C THR A 106 -22.88 3.58 0.15
N GLY A 107 -23.30 3.71 1.40
CA GLY A 107 -23.53 2.57 2.29
C GLY A 107 -22.25 1.87 2.74
N PHE A 108 -21.12 2.57 2.76
CA PHE A 108 -19.80 2.05 3.18
C PHE A 108 -19.24 0.92 2.30
N SER A 109 -19.81 0.72 1.10
CA SER A 109 -19.35 -0.35 0.20
C SER A 109 -17.88 -0.19 -0.24
N ASP A 110 -17.39 1.05 -0.34
CA ASP A 110 -16.03 1.36 -0.78
C ASP A 110 -15.04 1.63 0.38
N PHE A 111 -15.43 1.30 1.61
CA PHE A 111 -14.58 1.59 2.77
C PHE A 111 -13.15 1.08 2.58
N PHE A 112 -12.97 -0.19 2.22
CA PHE A 112 -11.64 -0.78 2.08
C PHE A 112 -10.86 -0.25 0.89
N SER A 113 -11.53 0.18 -0.17
CA SER A 113 -10.87 0.89 -1.27
C SER A 113 -10.29 2.22 -0.81
N LEU A 114 -11.06 2.99 -0.03
CA LEU A 114 -10.57 4.24 0.55
C LEU A 114 -9.47 3.99 1.58
N TRP A 115 -9.65 3.02 2.46
CA TRP A 115 -8.68 2.69 3.49
C TRP A 115 -7.32 2.32 2.88
N THR A 116 -7.30 1.40 1.91
CA THR A 116 -6.07 0.99 1.23
C THR A 116 -5.41 2.14 0.47
N ALA A 117 -6.21 3.00 -0.17
CA ALA A 117 -5.69 4.18 -0.85
C ALA A 117 -5.01 5.13 0.13
N LYS A 118 -5.64 5.42 1.27
CA LYS A 118 -5.08 6.28 2.31
C LYS A 118 -3.81 5.68 2.91
N GLU A 119 -3.83 4.39 3.25
CA GLU A 119 -2.67 3.69 3.79
C GLU A 119 -1.49 3.65 2.80
N SER A 120 -1.76 3.37 1.53
CA SER A 120 -0.71 3.36 0.51
C SER A 120 -0.07 4.75 0.33
N TYR A 121 -0.87 5.80 0.38
CA TYR A 121 -0.37 7.18 0.33
C TYR A 121 0.49 7.51 1.55
N VAL A 122 0.06 7.14 2.74
CA VAL A 122 0.83 7.36 3.98
C VAL A 122 2.17 6.62 3.93
N LYS A 123 2.18 5.39 3.43
CA LYS A 123 3.43 4.63 3.21
C LYS A 123 4.32 5.27 2.14
N PHE A 124 3.72 5.81 1.09
CA PHE A 124 4.42 6.56 0.05
C PHE A 124 5.13 7.79 0.63
N THR A 125 4.45 8.58 1.46
CA THR A 125 5.05 9.77 2.08
C THR A 125 6.07 9.43 3.16
N GLY A 126 5.97 8.26 3.78
CA GLY A 126 6.81 7.84 4.89
C GLY A 126 6.46 8.48 6.23
N GLU A 127 5.38 9.23 6.32
CA GLU A 127 4.97 9.96 7.54
C GLU A 127 4.32 9.08 8.62
N GLY A 128 3.89 7.87 8.25
CA GLY A 128 3.19 6.98 9.16
C GLY A 128 1.73 7.40 9.41
N ILE A 129 1.02 6.64 10.25
CA ILE A 129 -0.34 6.99 10.68
C ILE A 129 -0.24 8.04 11.78
N THR A 130 -0.34 9.30 11.39
CA THR A 130 -0.34 10.45 12.29
C THR A 130 -1.69 11.16 12.21
N ASP A 131 -1.82 12.28 12.93
CA ASP A 131 -2.97 13.17 12.83
C ASP A 131 -3.26 13.63 11.39
N GLY A 132 -2.30 13.49 10.49
CA GLY A 132 -2.45 13.80 9.07
C GLY A 132 -3.33 12.84 8.28
N PHE A 133 -3.72 11.67 8.82
CA PHE A 133 -4.57 10.70 8.10
C PHE A 133 -5.95 11.29 7.75
N SER A 134 -6.51 12.12 8.60
CA SER A 134 -7.77 12.84 8.35
C SER A 134 -7.59 14.15 7.60
N ALA A 135 -6.36 14.59 7.34
CA ALA A 135 -6.07 15.89 6.74
C ALA A 135 -6.17 15.90 5.21
N PHE A 136 -6.19 14.74 4.57
CA PHE A 136 -6.31 14.62 3.13
C PHE A 136 -7.46 13.70 2.74
N SER A 137 -8.04 13.92 1.55
CA SER A 137 -9.10 13.10 1.01
C SER A 137 -8.63 12.37 -0.24
N VAL A 138 -9.03 11.10 -0.37
CA VAL A 138 -8.80 10.28 -1.57
C VAL A 138 -10.05 10.19 -2.45
N VAL A 139 -11.08 10.98 -2.14
CA VAL A 139 -12.33 11.01 -2.93
C VAL A 139 -12.68 12.44 -3.35
N ASP A 140 -13.47 12.52 -4.42
CA ASP A 140 -14.22 13.71 -4.81
C ASP A 140 -15.69 13.34 -4.98
N SER A 141 -16.48 14.20 -5.63
CA SER A 141 -17.91 13.97 -5.89
C SER A 141 -18.18 12.73 -6.77
N GLN A 142 -17.18 12.23 -7.48
CA GLN A 142 -17.32 11.10 -8.41
C GLN A 142 -16.73 9.79 -7.85
N GLY A 143 -16.13 9.81 -6.68
CA GLY A 143 -15.56 8.64 -6.03
C GLY A 143 -14.06 8.73 -5.80
N LEU A 144 -13.38 7.59 -5.83
CA LEU A 144 -11.95 7.50 -5.55
C LEU A 144 -11.12 8.26 -6.60
N LEU A 145 -10.22 9.10 -6.12
CA LEU A 145 -9.28 9.86 -6.96
C LEU A 145 -8.21 8.94 -7.55
N SER A 146 -7.73 9.29 -8.74
CA SER A 146 -6.59 8.61 -9.37
C SER A 146 -5.24 9.16 -8.90
N SER A 147 -5.22 10.28 -8.20
CA SER A 147 -4.01 10.88 -7.64
C SER A 147 -4.33 11.79 -6.46
N VAL A 148 -3.38 11.91 -5.55
CA VAL A 148 -3.44 12.82 -4.40
C VAL A 148 -2.10 13.54 -4.30
N ASN A 149 -2.13 14.87 -4.29
CA ASN A 149 -0.92 15.70 -4.20
C ASN A 149 0.16 15.32 -5.21
N GLY A 150 -0.26 14.96 -6.44
CA GLY A 150 0.65 14.55 -7.51
C GLY A 150 1.11 13.08 -7.47
N ALA A 151 0.77 12.33 -6.43
CA ALA A 151 1.06 10.90 -6.34
C ALA A 151 -0.09 10.09 -6.91
N GLU A 152 0.21 9.17 -7.80
CA GLU A 152 -0.80 8.29 -8.40
C GLU A 152 -1.29 7.25 -7.39
N LEU A 153 -2.60 6.98 -7.44
CA LEU A 153 -3.24 5.92 -6.68
C LEU A 153 -3.81 4.89 -7.64
N LYS A 154 -3.41 3.64 -7.49
CA LYS A 154 -3.90 2.56 -8.35
C LYS A 154 -4.37 1.38 -7.51
N LEU A 155 -5.67 1.09 -7.61
CA LEU A 155 -6.22 -0.15 -7.09
C LEU A 155 -5.83 -1.30 -8.01
N ILE A 156 -5.31 -2.38 -7.43
CA ILE A 156 -4.91 -3.57 -8.17
C ILE A 156 -5.98 -4.64 -7.96
N PRO A 157 -6.73 -5.03 -9.01
CA PRO A 157 -7.66 -6.15 -8.90
C PRO A 157 -6.91 -7.45 -8.64
N PHE A 158 -7.38 -8.21 -7.65
CA PHE A 158 -6.83 -9.52 -7.31
C PHE A 158 -7.98 -10.44 -6.91
N LEU A 159 -8.06 -10.86 -5.66
CA LEU A 159 -9.19 -11.65 -5.17
C LEU A 159 -10.31 -10.72 -4.67
N PRO A 160 -11.61 -11.12 -4.80
CA PRO A 160 -12.73 -10.26 -4.38
C PRO A 160 -12.71 -9.89 -2.90
N GLU A 161 -12.14 -10.74 -2.04
CA GLU A 161 -12.04 -10.53 -0.60
C GLU A 161 -10.90 -9.60 -0.17
N TYR A 162 -10.07 -9.16 -1.09
CA TYR A 162 -8.96 -8.25 -0.84
C TYR A 162 -9.11 -6.93 -1.57
N ARG A 163 -8.54 -5.88 -0.99
CA ARG A 163 -8.25 -4.64 -1.70
C ARG A 163 -6.75 -4.38 -1.61
N ILE A 164 -6.17 -4.00 -2.74
CA ILE A 164 -4.75 -3.70 -2.88
C ILE A 164 -4.65 -2.36 -3.57
N CYS A 165 -3.89 -1.44 -2.97
CA CYS A 165 -3.59 -0.15 -3.58
C CYS A 165 -2.09 0.10 -3.58
N VAL A 166 -1.59 0.64 -4.68
CA VAL A 166 -0.22 1.14 -4.81
C VAL A 166 -0.25 2.64 -5.08
N CYS A 167 0.60 3.33 -4.37
CA CYS A 167 0.80 4.76 -4.51
C CYS A 167 2.22 5.06 -5.02
#